data_24ed3480fc62f707f90cc96fdb7ed8d6
#
_entry.id   24ed3480fc62f707f90cc96fdb7ed8d6
#
_cell.length_a   1.000
_cell.length_b   1.000
_cell.length_c   1.000
_cell.angle_alpha   90.00
_cell.angle_beta   90.00
_cell.angle_gamma   90.00
#
_symmetry.space_group_name_H-M   'P 1'
#
loop_
_entity.id
_entity.type
_entity.pdbx_description
1 polymer ?
#
loop_
_entity_poly.entity_id
_entity_poly.type
_entity_poly.pdbx_seq_one_letter_code
_entity_poly.pdbx_strand_id
1 'polypeptide(L)'
;LNGLLKIGFHKVYEVAKAAEMISDFERQSISGGPSKVTPQISSSCPTVLRLIRMRFPKLMGHVACTILPMELAAILARREAAEETGLPPEAIGVFAIVPCSSKVTAARVSEGLSRPVLDGAFAIRDIYLRLLNPMRELEEITPMASAGILGLGWASCGGESAAHLGERCVAVDGIQNVIRMLEEIEDGRLPEADFLELSACTQGCVGGCFNVENPYAAKLRIKGL
;
A
#
# COMPACT_ATOMS: atom_id res chain seq x y z
N LEU A 1 -15.53 -4.94 -6.89
CA LEU A 1 -15.54 -6.06 -5.92
C LEU A 1 -16.43 -7.21 -6.40
N ASN A 2 -17.70 -6.99 -6.76
CA ASN A 2 -18.64 -8.04 -7.21
C ASN A 2 -18.10 -8.88 -8.40
N GLY A 3 -17.42 -8.25 -9.36
CA GLY A 3 -16.80 -8.96 -10.47
C GLY A 3 -15.72 -9.97 -10.04
N LEU A 4 -15.00 -9.70 -8.95
CA LEU A 4 -14.01 -10.63 -8.41
C LEU A 4 -14.68 -11.89 -7.85
N LEU A 5 -15.82 -11.75 -7.16
CA LEU A 5 -16.60 -12.89 -6.70
C LEU A 5 -17.10 -13.72 -7.89
N LYS A 6 -17.56 -13.06 -8.96
CA LYS A 6 -18.08 -13.73 -10.16
C LYS A 6 -17.01 -14.55 -10.90
N ILE A 7 -15.74 -14.17 -10.83
CA ILE A 7 -14.63 -14.95 -11.41
C ILE A 7 -14.06 -16.03 -10.49
N GLY A 8 -14.66 -16.26 -9.32
CA GLY A 8 -14.38 -17.40 -8.46
C GLY A 8 -13.64 -17.12 -7.15
N PHE A 9 -13.38 -15.86 -6.80
CA PHE A 9 -12.91 -15.54 -5.46
C PHE A 9 -14.06 -15.70 -4.46
N HIS A 10 -13.80 -16.35 -3.33
CA HIS A 10 -14.79 -16.55 -2.28
C HIS A 10 -15.12 -15.24 -1.56
N LYS A 11 -14.08 -14.44 -1.28
CA LYS A 11 -14.19 -13.17 -0.56
C LYS A 11 -13.19 -12.15 -1.12
N VAL A 12 -13.53 -10.88 -0.99
CA VAL A 12 -12.65 -9.76 -1.36
C VAL A 12 -12.42 -8.88 -0.13
N TYR A 13 -11.16 -8.59 0.17
CA TYR A 13 -10.76 -7.70 1.24
C TYR A 13 -10.13 -6.42 0.67
N GLU A 14 -10.56 -5.26 1.13
CA GLU A 14 -10.05 -3.96 0.68
C GLU A 14 -8.76 -3.62 1.42
N VAL A 15 -7.65 -3.54 0.69
CA VAL A 15 -6.33 -3.14 1.25
C VAL A 15 -6.39 -1.76 1.91
N ALA A 16 -7.28 -0.89 1.44
CA ALA A 16 -7.50 0.44 2.00
C ALA A 16 -7.88 0.43 3.49
N LYS A 17 -8.62 -0.58 3.97
CA LYS A 17 -8.90 -0.75 5.41
C LYS A 17 -7.63 -0.96 6.23
N ALA A 18 -6.72 -1.79 5.72
CA ALA A 18 -5.44 -2.02 6.38
C ALA A 18 -4.56 -0.76 6.34
N ALA A 19 -4.63 0.02 5.26
CA ALA A 19 -3.94 1.30 5.16
C ALA A 19 -4.43 2.31 6.22
N GLU A 20 -5.74 2.38 6.49
CA GLU A 20 -6.28 3.21 7.58
C GLU A 20 -5.76 2.80 8.95
N MET A 21 -5.73 1.50 9.23
CA MET A 21 -5.19 0.97 10.50
C MET A 21 -3.71 1.31 10.67
N ILE A 22 -2.93 1.25 9.59
CA ILE A 22 -1.52 1.64 9.61
C ILE A 22 -1.40 3.15 9.86
N SER A 23 -2.20 3.98 9.18
CA SER A 23 -2.22 5.44 9.42
C SER A 23 -2.49 5.79 10.88
N ASP A 24 -3.43 5.11 11.51
CA ASP A 24 -3.75 5.31 12.93
C ASP A 24 -2.56 4.94 13.84
N PHE A 25 -1.91 3.83 13.56
CA PHE A 25 -0.73 3.40 14.29
C PHE A 25 0.45 4.37 14.11
N GLU A 26 0.71 4.81 12.88
CA GLU A 26 1.80 5.74 12.56
C GLU A 26 1.57 7.11 13.19
N ARG A 27 0.35 7.65 13.16
CA ARG A 27 0.01 8.91 13.86
C ARG A 27 0.30 8.84 15.35
N GLN A 28 -0.10 7.77 16.01
CA GLN A 28 0.18 7.56 17.43
C GLN A 28 1.69 7.45 17.67
N SER A 29 2.39 6.81 16.74
CA SER A 29 3.82 6.61 16.77
C SER A 29 4.60 7.92 16.60
N ILE A 30 4.17 8.82 15.74
CA ILE A 30 4.79 10.15 15.50
C ILE A 30 4.54 11.06 16.72
N SER A 31 3.32 11.02 17.28
CA SER A 31 2.93 11.85 18.43
C SER A 31 3.52 11.40 19.76
N GLY A 32 4.06 10.21 19.86
CA GLY A 32 4.33 9.49 21.12
C GLY A 32 5.67 9.74 21.80
N GLY A 33 6.48 10.77 21.44
CA GLY A 33 7.61 11.16 22.30
C GLY A 33 8.97 11.40 21.63
N PRO A 34 9.94 11.94 22.38
CA PRO A 34 11.20 12.52 21.87
C PRO A 34 12.28 11.50 21.44
N SER A 35 11.99 10.22 21.42
CA SER A 35 12.98 9.15 21.21
C SER A 35 13.06 8.63 19.76
N LYS A 36 12.42 9.26 18.80
CA LYS A 36 12.41 8.77 17.41
C LYS A 36 13.29 9.57 16.50
N VAL A 37 13.95 8.83 15.61
CA VAL A 37 14.68 9.41 14.48
C VAL A 37 13.68 10.06 13.55
N THR A 38 13.86 11.35 13.27
CA THR A 38 13.06 12.14 12.33
C THR A 38 13.92 12.57 11.15
N PRO A 39 13.32 12.70 9.95
CA PRO A 39 11.97 12.32 9.59
C PRO A 39 11.78 10.81 9.60
N GLN A 40 10.55 10.33 9.84
CA GLN A 40 10.20 8.95 9.53
C GLN A 40 9.91 8.80 8.04
N ILE A 41 10.41 7.71 7.43
CA ILE A 41 10.20 7.39 6.02
C ILE A 41 9.20 6.24 5.92
N SER A 42 8.17 6.43 5.09
CA SER A 42 7.16 5.40 4.81
C SER A 42 7.78 4.07 4.39
N SER A 43 7.24 2.97 4.90
CA SER A 43 7.60 1.61 4.50
C SER A 43 6.74 1.07 3.34
N SER A 44 5.78 1.84 2.82
CA SER A 44 4.72 1.39 1.90
C SER A 44 5.19 1.00 0.49
N CYS A 45 6.37 1.51 0.06
CA CYS A 45 6.92 1.24 -1.27
C CYS A 45 8.12 0.26 -1.23
N PRO A 46 7.98 -1.02 -1.64
CA PRO A 46 9.08 -1.99 -1.60
C PRO A 46 10.29 -1.60 -2.46
N THR A 47 10.08 -0.84 -3.55
CA THR A 47 11.17 -0.32 -4.37
C THR A 47 12.02 0.69 -3.61
N VAL A 48 11.39 1.60 -2.87
CA VAL A 48 12.09 2.60 -2.05
C VAL A 48 12.83 1.92 -0.89
N LEU A 49 12.21 0.95 -0.23
CA LEU A 49 12.87 0.18 0.84
C LEU A 49 14.15 -0.50 0.36
N ARG A 50 14.10 -1.12 -0.82
CA ARG A 50 15.30 -1.74 -1.42
C ARG A 50 16.35 -0.72 -1.81
N LEU A 51 15.94 0.42 -2.36
CA LEU A 51 16.84 1.53 -2.68
C LEU A 51 17.56 2.02 -1.41
N ILE A 52 16.83 2.24 -0.31
CA ILE A 52 17.43 2.67 0.96
C ILE A 52 18.43 1.63 1.46
N ARG A 53 18.06 0.35 1.50
CA ARG A 53 18.97 -0.74 1.95
C ARG A 53 20.26 -0.81 1.13
N MET A 54 20.18 -0.61 -0.18
CA MET A 54 21.31 -0.78 -1.08
C MET A 54 22.19 0.46 -1.20
N ARG A 55 21.57 1.63 -1.24
CA ARG A 55 22.29 2.88 -1.55
C ARG A 55 22.41 3.82 -0.34
N PHE A 56 21.45 3.79 0.57
CA PHE A 56 21.37 4.69 1.72
C PHE A 56 21.23 3.92 3.06
N PRO A 57 22.11 2.93 3.35
CA PRO A 57 21.93 2.04 4.49
C PRO A 57 21.89 2.77 5.84
N LYS A 58 22.50 3.95 5.95
CA LYS A 58 22.44 4.81 7.15
C LYS A 58 21.03 5.30 7.46
N LEU A 59 20.17 5.40 6.44
CA LEU A 59 18.78 5.86 6.59
C LEU A 59 17.81 4.75 7.00
N MET A 60 18.27 3.51 7.17
CA MET A 60 17.40 2.42 7.61
C MET A 60 16.74 2.69 8.98
N GLY A 61 17.40 3.43 9.87
CA GLY A 61 16.83 3.86 11.15
C GLY A 61 15.67 4.85 11.03
N HIS A 62 15.53 5.51 9.89
CA HIS A 62 14.41 6.43 9.60
C HIS A 62 13.17 5.70 9.05
N VAL A 63 13.30 4.46 8.56
CA VAL A 63 12.17 3.72 7.99
C VAL A 63 11.17 3.36 9.07
N ALA A 64 9.89 3.69 8.85
CA ALA A 64 8.81 3.37 9.76
C ALA A 64 8.73 1.84 9.99
N CYS A 65 8.56 1.44 11.25
CA CYS A 65 8.47 0.03 11.63
C CYS A 65 7.03 -0.48 11.44
N THR A 66 6.55 -0.40 10.21
CA THR A 66 5.22 -0.89 9.82
C THR A 66 5.35 -1.91 8.69
N ILE A 67 4.41 -2.84 8.63
CA ILE A 67 4.30 -3.80 7.52
C ILE A 67 3.56 -3.17 6.35
N LEU A 68 3.70 -3.75 5.16
CA LEU A 68 2.97 -3.28 3.99
C LEU A 68 1.44 -3.42 4.18
N PRO A 69 0.63 -2.44 3.74
CA PRO A 69 -0.83 -2.55 3.82
C PRO A 69 -1.38 -3.86 3.22
N MET A 70 -0.79 -4.36 2.14
CA MET A 70 -1.20 -5.63 1.53
C MET A 70 -0.89 -6.84 2.42
N GLU A 71 0.15 -6.79 3.26
CA GLU A 71 0.50 -7.86 4.20
C GLU A 71 -0.47 -7.85 5.38
N LEU A 72 -0.76 -6.68 5.96
CA LEU A 72 -1.77 -6.55 7.00
C LEU A 72 -3.14 -7.00 6.51
N ALA A 73 -3.55 -6.54 5.31
CA ALA A 73 -4.80 -6.96 4.69
C ALA A 73 -4.87 -8.48 4.50
N ALA A 74 -3.78 -9.13 4.11
CA ALA A 74 -3.73 -10.59 3.96
C ALA A 74 -3.89 -11.33 5.29
N ILE A 75 -3.27 -10.83 6.36
CA ILE A 75 -3.41 -11.41 7.71
C ILE A 75 -4.87 -11.32 8.16
N LEU A 76 -5.48 -10.14 8.01
CA LEU A 76 -6.87 -9.89 8.41
C LEU A 76 -7.85 -10.70 7.58
N ALA A 77 -7.68 -10.71 6.25
CA ALA A 77 -8.53 -11.46 5.33
C ALA A 77 -8.51 -12.96 5.62
N ARG A 78 -7.32 -13.53 5.88
CA ARG A 78 -7.17 -14.94 6.23
C ARG A 78 -7.86 -15.27 7.54
N ARG A 79 -7.71 -14.42 8.56
CA ARG A 79 -8.37 -14.59 9.85
C ARG A 79 -9.89 -14.55 9.72
N GLU A 80 -10.42 -13.52 9.07
CA GLU A 80 -11.87 -13.38 8.85
C GLU A 80 -12.44 -14.57 8.07
N ALA A 81 -11.75 -15.03 7.01
CA ALA A 81 -12.21 -16.17 6.24
C ALA A 81 -12.15 -17.47 7.04
N ALA A 82 -11.16 -17.66 7.92
CA ALA A 82 -11.09 -18.82 8.81
C ALA A 82 -12.24 -18.83 9.82
N GLU A 83 -12.56 -17.67 10.41
CA GLU A 83 -13.67 -17.51 11.34
C GLU A 83 -15.04 -17.77 10.66
N GLU A 84 -15.22 -17.30 9.42
CA GLU A 84 -16.47 -17.49 8.67
C GLU A 84 -16.68 -18.92 8.16
N THR A 85 -15.61 -19.57 7.70
CA THR A 85 -15.69 -20.88 7.05
C THR A 85 -15.46 -22.05 8.00
N GLY A 86 -14.87 -21.80 9.18
CA GLY A 86 -14.40 -22.84 10.09
C GLY A 86 -13.20 -23.64 9.57
N LEU A 87 -12.60 -23.21 8.46
CA LEU A 87 -11.40 -23.83 7.90
C LEU A 87 -10.13 -23.38 8.65
N PRO A 88 -9.12 -24.25 8.76
CA PRO A 88 -7.84 -23.82 9.32
C PRO A 88 -7.17 -22.78 8.41
N PRO A 89 -6.43 -21.80 8.97
CA PRO A 89 -5.82 -20.72 8.19
C PRO A 89 -4.93 -21.18 7.03
N GLU A 90 -4.31 -22.34 7.15
CA GLU A 90 -3.43 -22.95 6.15
C GLU A 90 -4.20 -23.46 4.92
N ALA A 91 -5.50 -23.71 5.06
CA ALA A 91 -6.37 -24.12 3.95
C ALA A 91 -6.95 -22.92 3.17
N ILE A 92 -6.68 -21.70 3.60
CA ILE A 92 -7.21 -20.47 3.00
C ILE A 92 -6.13 -19.81 2.16
N GLY A 93 -6.32 -19.78 0.85
CA GLY A 93 -5.44 -19.06 -0.08
C GLY A 93 -5.76 -17.56 -0.12
N VAL A 94 -4.76 -16.70 0.10
CA VAL A 94 -4.90 -15.23 0.04
C VAL A 94 -3.97 -14.66 -1.01
N PHE A 95 -4.56 -13.93 -1.96
CA PHE A 95 -3.85 -13.36 -3.12
C PHE A 95 -4.03 -11.84 -3.17
N ALA A 96 -2.96 -11.12 -3.43
CA ALA A 96 -3.03 -9.68 -3.64
C ALA A 96 -3.19 -9.33 -5.12
N ILE A 97 -3.99 -8.30 -5.42
CA ILE A 97 -4.05 -7.66 -6.75
C ILE A 97 -3.22 -6.38 -6.66
N VAL A 98 -2.12 -6.29 -7.39
CA VAL A 98 -1.08 -5.29 -7.16
C VAL A 98 -0.75 -4.44 -8.39
N PRO A 99 -0.37 -3.16 -8.19
CA PRO A 99 -0.11 -2.22 -9.28
C PRO A 99 1.29 -2.33 -9.89
N CYS A 100 2.22 -3.11 -9.32
CA CYS A 100 3.60 -3.15 -9.79
C CYS A 100 4.33 -4.46 -9.46
N SER A 101 5.42 -4.72 -10.18
CA SER A 101 6.27 -5.91 -10.01
C SER A 101 6.95 -5.97 -8.63
N SER A 102 7.28 -4.82 -8.04
CA SER A 102 7.92 -4.76 -6.73
C SER A 102 7.01 -5.34 -5.63
N LYS A 103 5.70 -5.07 -5.69
CA LYS A 103 4.71 -5.68 -4.79
C LYS A 103 4.49 -7.17 -5.08
N VAL A 104 4.63 -7.64 -6.34
CA VAL A 104 4.65 -9.08 -6.63
C VAL A 104 5.83 -9.76 -5.95
N THR A 105 7.01 -9.15 -6.00
CA THR A 105 8.19 -9.70 -5.31
C THR A 105 8.00 -9.65 -3.79
N ALA A 106 7.46 -8.56 -3.23
CA ALA A 106 7.20 -8.44 -1.79
C ALA A 106 6.18 -9.46 -1.28
N ALA A 107 5.21 -9.86 -2.10
CA ALA A 107 4.27 -10.94 -1.75
C ALA A 107 4.97 -12.30 -1.58
N ARG A 108 6.10 -12.52 -2.25
CA ARG A 108 6.89 -13.75 -2.18
C ARG A 108 8.00 -13.71 -1.13
N VAL A 109 8.56 -12.52 -0.92
CA VAL A 109 9.65 -12.27 0.02
C VAL A 109 9.26 -11.04 0.82
N SER A 110 8.68 -11.26 2.00
CA SER A 110 8.26 -10.16 2.87
C SER A 110 9.44 -9.27 3.25
N GLU A 111 9.20 -7.95 3.28
CA GLU A 111 10.22 -6.97 3.65
C GLU A 111 10.27 -6.73 5.17
N GLY A 112 9.18 -7.00 5.89
CA GLY A 112 9.04 -6.72 7.32
C GLY A 112 8.67 -7.92 8.19
N LEU A 113 8.30 -9.08 7.60
CA LEU A 113 7.87 -10.27 8.31
C LEU A 113 8.88 -11.42 8.13
N SER A 114 8.92 -12.33 9.10
CA SER A 114 9.79 -13.51 9.07
C SER A 114 9.43 -14.51 7.96
N ARG A 115 8.20 -14.49 7.49
CA ARG A 115 7.69 -15.32 6.38
C ARG A 115 6.61 -14.58 5.59
N PRO A 116 6.46 -14.91 4.29
CA PRO A 116 5.35 -14.38 3.49
C PRO A 116 3.99 -14.76 4.07
N VAL A 117 3.04 -13.82 3.98
CA VAL A 117 1.64 -14.02 4.43
C VAL A 117 0.66 -14.12 3.27
N LEU A 118 1.13 -13.87 2.06
CA LEU A 118 0.39 -14.00 0.81
C LEU A 118 0.80 -15.30 0.10
N ASP A 119 -0.17 -15.98 -0.50
CA ASP A 119 0.08 -17.17 -1.34
C ASP A 119 0.47 -16.79 -2.77
N GLY A 120 0.21 -15.54 -3.16
CA GLY A 120 0.62 -15.00 -4.44
C GLY A 120 0.10 -13.60 -4.70
N ALA A 121 0.42 -13.08 -5.88
CA ALA A 121 -0.05 -11.79 -6.33
C ALA A 121 -0.33 -11.78 -7.84
N PHE A 122 -1.38 -11.07 -8.22
CA PHE A 122 -1.80 -10.85 -9.61
C PHE A 122 -1.59 -9.38 -9.99
N ALA A 123 -1.17 -9.13 -11.23
CA ALA A 123 -1.14 -7.77 -11.75
C ALA A 123 -2.57 -7.24 -11.98
N ILE A 124 -2.82 -5.97 -11.66
CA ILE A 124 -4.13 -5.31 -11.88
C ILE A 124 -4.58 -5.51 -13.33
N ARG A 125 -3.70 -5.27 -14.31
CA ARG A 125 -4.02 -5.41 -15.75
C ARG A 125 -4.50 -6.80 -16.13
N ASP A 126 -3.94 -7.85 -15.53
CA ASP A 126 -4.27 -9.24 -15.88
C ASP A 126 -5.65 -9.61 -15.30
N ILE A 127 -5.96 -9.18 -14.10
CA ILE A 127 -7.27 -9.34 -13.47
C ILE A 127 -8.31 -8.46 -14.19
N TYR A 128 -7.97 -7.21 -14.52
CA TYR A 128 -8.88 -6.30 -15.22
C TYR A 128 -9.42 -6.89 -16.52
N LEU A 129 -8.56 -7.50 -17.34
CA LEU A 129 -8.98 -8.15 -18.58
C LEU A 129 -9.96 -9.29 -18.33
N ARG A 130 -9.78 -10.06 -17.25
CA ARG A 130 -10.70 -11.14 -16.85
C ARG A 130 -12.03 -10.64 -16.28
N LEU A 131 -12.07 -9.41 -15.79
CA LEU A 131 -13.27 -8.80 -15.21
C LEU A 131 -14.20 -8.18 -16.27
N LEU A 132 -13.71 -7.84 -17.47
CA LEU A 132 -14.48 -7.07 -18.46
C LEU A 132 -15.84 -7.70 -18.78
N ASN A 133 -15.88 -9.00 -19.09
CA ASN A 133 -17.13 -9.69 -19.40
C ASN A 133 -17.98 -9.97 -18.15
N PRO A 134 -17.44 -10.58 -17.07
CA PRO A 134 -18.19 -10.79 -15.84
C PRO A 134 -18.84 -9.53 -15.28
N MET A 135 -18.18 -8.37 -15.38
CA MET A 135 -18.74 -7.09 -14.89
C MET A 135 -19.92 -6.59 -15.75
N ARG A 136 -19.90 -6.84 -17.07
CA ARG A 136 -21.02 -6.49 -17.96
C ARG A 136 -22.26 -7.36 -17.74
N GLU A 137 -22.04 -8.57 -17.22
CA GLU A 137 -23.08 -9.56 -16.96
C GLU A 137 -23.60 -9.53 -15.51
N LEU A 138 -23.20 -8.52 -14.71
CA LEU A 138 -23.76 -8.34 -13.38
C LEU A 138 -25.18 -7.76 -13.49
N GLU A 139 -26.16 -8.53 -13.05
CA GLU A 139 -27.57 -8.10 -12.98
C GLU A 139 -27.82 -7.25 -11.73
N GLU A 140 -27.18 -7.61 -10.62
CA GLU A 140 -27.27 -6.90 -9.34
C GLU A 140 -25.89 -6.58 -8.81
N ILE A 141 -25.76 -5.40 -8.19
CA ILE A 141 -24.54 -4.95 -7.52
C ILE A 141 -24.79 -4.87 -6.03
N THR A 142 -24.16 -5.76 -5.28
CA THR A 142 -24.18 -5.69 -3.83
C THR A 142 -23.15 -4.66 -3.34
N PRO A 143 -23.56 -3.66 -2.54
CA PRO A 143 -22.60 -2.74 -1.91
C PRO A 143 -21.63 -3.51 -1.00
N MET A 144 -20.34 -3.49 -1.33
CA MET A 144 -19.30 -4.23 -0.59
C MET A 144 -18.18 -3.32 -0.10
N ALA A 145 -18.05 -2.12 -0.70
CA ALA A 145 -17.03 -1.16 -0.33
C ALA A 145 -17.32 -0.61 1.08
N SER A 146 -16.29 -0.62 1.91
CA SER A 146 -16.39 -0.17 3.31
C SER A 146 -15.12 0.53 3.81
N ALA A 147 -14.08 0.62 2.97
CA ALA A 147 -12.90 1.43 3.26
C ALA A 147 -13.24 2.92 3.18
N GLY A 148 -12.66 3.71 4.07
CA GLY A 148 -12.80 5.15 4.08
C GLY A 148 -11.87 5.85 3.09
N ILE A 149 -12.09 7.15 2.93
CA ILE A 149 -11.35 7.99 1.98
C ILE A 149 -9.85 8.08 2.31
N LEU A 150 -9.48 8.03 3.59
CA LEU A 150 -8.08 8.07 4.01
C LEU A 150 -7.32 6.85 3.50
N GLY A 151 -7.88 5.65 3.64
CA GLY A 151 -7.27 4.43 3.13
C GLY A 151 -7.24 4.36 1.61
N LEU A 152 -8.32 4.77 0.94
CA LEU A 152 -8.39 4.85 -0.52
C LEU A 152 -7.35 5.84 -1.07
N GLY A 153 -7.10 6.93 -0.35
CA GLY A 153 -6.12 7.95 -0.69
C GLY A 153 -4.69 7.42 -0.84
N TRP A 154 -4.31 6.39 -0.08
CA TRP A 154 -2.97 5.78 -0.12
C TRP A 154 -2.54 5.26 -1.51
N ALA A 155 -3.50 5.04 -2.39
CA ALA A 155 -3.20 4.64 -3.76
C ALA A 155 -2.50 5.73 -4.58
N SER A 156 -2.62 6.99 -4.19
CA SER A 156 -2.03 8.15 -4.87
C SER A 156 -1.02 8.88 -3.99
N CYS A 157 0.01 9.44 -4.61
CA CYS A 157 1.00 10.26 -3.90
C CYS A 157 0.32 11.39 -3.10
N GLY A 158 0.71 11.52 -1.85
CA GLY A 158 0.16 12.44 -0.87
C GLY A 158 -0.99 11.87 -0.02
N GLY A 159 -1.48 10.67 -0.33
CA GLY A 159 -2.59 10.07 0.40
C GLY A 159 -2.20 9.54 1.78
N GLU A 160 -1.05 8.90 1.89
CA GLU A 160 -0.48 8.47 3.17
C GLU A 160 -0.13 9.68 4.04
N SER A 161 0.59 10.66 3.49
CA SER A 161 0.93 11.92 4.18
C SER A 161 -0.31 12.67 4.66
N ALA A 162 -1.37 12.75 3.85
CA ALA A 162 -2.63 13.38 4.25
C ALA A 162 -3.32 12.64 5.41
N ALA A 163 -3.21 11.31 5.46
CA ALA A 163 -3.77 10.51 6.53
C ALA A 163 -3.07 10.74 7.89
N HIS A 164 -1.84 11.25 7.90
CA HIS A 164 -1.14 11.63 9.13
C HIS A 164 -1.70 12.89 9.78
N LEU A 165 -2.41 13.74 9.05
CA LEU A 165 -3.01 14.99 9.54
C LEU A 165 -1.98 15.97 10.15
N GLY A 166 -0.70 15.82 9.84
CA GLY A 166 0.41 16.63 10.34
C GLY A 166 0.87 17.66 9.31
N GLU A 167 1.32 18.83 9.80
CA GLU A 167 1.77 19.94 8.93
C GLU A 167 3.14 19.67 8.30
N ARG A 168 4.00 18.88 8.96
CA ARG A 168 5.37 18.58 8.52
C ARG A 168 5.49 17.21 7.84
N CYS A 169 4.45 16.81 7.09
CA CYS A 169 4.43 15.59 6.29
C CYS A 169 4.61 15.96 4.81
N VAL A 170 5.53 15.28 4.12
CA VAL A 170 5.84 15.56 2.71
C VAL A 170 5.73 14.29 1.90
N ALA A 171 5.10 14.39 0.73
CA ALA A 171 5.02 13.30 -0.24
C ALA A 171 5.92 13.60 -1.45
N VAL A 172 6.76 12.63 -1.81
CA VAL A 172 7.68 12.70 -2.95
C VAL A 172 7.46 11.50 -3.85
N ASP A 173 7.25 11.75 -5.13
CA ASP A 173 7.02 10.74 -6.14
C ASP A 173 8.03 10.79 -7.30
N GLY A 174 8.19 9.65 -7.95
CA GLY A 174 9.18 9.46 -9.00
C GLY A 174 10.59 9.19 -8.45
N ILE A 175 11.18 8.07 -8.93
CA ILE A 175 12.42 7.53 -8.37
C ILE A 175 13.58 8.53 -8.32
N GLN A 176 13.68 9.44 -9.29
CA GLN A 176 14.74 10.44 -9.33
C GLN A 176 14.57 11.51 -8.23
N ASN A 177 13.33 11.92 -7.96
CA ASN A 177 13.02 12.84 -6.88
C ASN A 177 13.23 12.18 -5.51
N VAL A 178 12.84 10.91 -5.39
CA VAL A 178 13.09 10.10 -4.18
C VAL A 178 14.58 9.99 -3.88
N ILE A 179 15.41 9.73 -4.90
CA ILE A 179 16.87 9.66 -4.71
C ILE A 179 17.40 11.00 -4.19
N ARG A 180 17.03 12.12 -4.80
CA ARG A 180 17.45 13.46 -4.36
C ARG A 180 17.00 13.75 -2.93
N MET A 181 15.77 13.38 -2.57
CA MET A 181 15.28 13.56 -1.21
C MET A 181 16.09 12.74 -0.20
N LEU A 182 16.43 11.48 -0.52
CA LEU A 182 17.26 10.64 0.34
C LEU A 182 18.70 11.21 0.49
N GLU A 183 19.26 11.80 -0.57
CA GLU A 183 20.54 12.52 -0.52
C GLU A 183 20.46 13.75 0.42
N GLU A 184 19.37 14.53 0.36
CA GLU A 184 19.18 15.67 1.28
C GLU A 184 19.11 15.24 2.75
N ILE A 185 18.46 14.09 3.04
CA ILE A 185 18.39 13.54 4.40
C ILE A 185 19.79 13.08 4.85
N GLU A 186 20.49 12.31 4.02
CA GLU A 186 21.80 11.74 4.35
C GLU A 186 22.85 12.84 4.61
N ASP A 187 22.75 13.94 3.88
CA ASP A 187 23.62 15.10 4.01
C ASP A 187 23.18 16.09 5.13
N GLY A 188 22.06 15.82 5.80
CA GLY A 188 21.56 16.67 6.88
C GLY A 188 21.07 18.04 6.41
N ARG A 189 20.68 18.19 5.14
CA ARG A 189 20.19 19.43 4.55
C ARG A 189 18.67 19.58 4.53
N LEU A 190 17.95 18.51 4.84
CA LEU A 190 16.50 18.55 4.86
C LEU A 190 16.01 19.44 6.01
N PRO A 191 15.09 20.41 5.76
CA PRO A 191 14.38 21.12 6.81
C PRO A 191 13.60 20.15 7.72
N GLU A 192 13.20 20.61 8.90
CA GLU A 192 12.44 19.78 9.83
C GLU A 192 11.19 19.19 9.18
N ALA A 193 11.15 17.87 9.14
CA ALA A 193 10.00 17.09 8.69
C ALA A 193 9.75 15.95 9.70
N ASP A 194 8.48 15.59 9.89
CA ASP A 194 8.10 14.48 10.76
C ASP A 194 7.98 13.18 9.98
N PHE A 195 7.41 13.25 8.77
CA PHE A 195 7.12 12.09 7.95
C PHE A 195 7.34 12.34 6.46
N LEU A 196 7.90 11.36 5.78
CA LEU A 196 8.13 11.38 4.33
C LEU A 196 7.45 10.18 3.67
N GLU A 197 6.43 10.45 2.86
CA GLU A 197 5.88 9.47 1.93
C GLU A 197 6.74 9.44 0.66
N LEU A 198 7.44 8.34 0.42
CA LEU A 198 8.32 8.19 -0.74
C LEU A 198 7.79 7.12 -1.69
N SER A 199 7.44 7.52 -2.90
CA SER A 199 6.89 6.63 -3.94
C SER A 199 7.79 6.58 -5.18
N ALA A 200 8.21 5.38 -5.61
CA ALA A 200 9.07 5.22 -6.78
C ALA A 200 8.36 5.60 -8.11
N CYS A 201 7.04 5.44 -8.18
CA CYS A 201 6.23 5.74 -9.37
C CYS A 201 5.66 7.15 -9.29
N THR A 202 5.59 7.86 -10.43
CA THR A 202 4.90 9.16 -10.53
C THR A 202 3.43 8.99 -10.18
N GLN A 203 2.90 9.86 -9.33
CA GLN A 203 1.56 9.81 -8.73
C GLN A 203 1.33 8.64 -7.75
N GLY A 204 2.38 7.96 -7.25
CA GLY A 204 2.24 6.86 -6.31
C GLY A 204 1.81 5.54 -6.97
N CYS A 205 1.07 4.72 -6.25
CA CYS A 205 0.68 3.38 -6.71
C CYS A 205 -0.26 3.41 -7.92
N VAL A 206 -1.08 4.45 -8.11
CA VAL A 206 -1.89 4.62 -9.33
C VAL A 206 -1.06 4.80 -10.60
N GLY A 207 0.22 5.19 -10.48
CA GLY A 207 1.20 5.26 -11.56
C GLY A 207 2.00 3.98 -11.77
N GLY A 208 1.67 2.90 -11.07
CA GLY A 208 2.38 1.62 -11.16
C GLY A 208 2.25 0.97 -12.54
N CYS A 209 3.27 0.23 -12.96
CA CYS A 209 3.41 -0.33 -14.32
C CYS A 209 2.36 -1.42 -14.67
N PHE A 210 1.56 -1.87 -13.73
CA PHE A 210 0.49 -2.86 -13.94
C PHE A 210 -0.91 -2.24 -13.94
N ASN A 211 -1.02 -0.92 -13.82
CA ASN A 211 -2.29 -0.22 -13.95
C ASN A 211 -2.69 -0.08 -15.42
N VAL A 212 -3.99 0.11 -15.65
CA VAL A 212 -4.61 0.19 -17.00
C VAL A 212 -5.14 1.59 -17.31
N GLU A 213 -5.11 2.50 -16.35
CA GLU A 213 -5.61 3.86 -16.49
C GLU A 213 -4.50 4.89 -16.33
N ASN A 214 -4.72 6.07 -16.89
CA ASN A 214 -3.87 7.22 -16.65
C ASN A 214 -3.86 7.57 -15.15
N PRO A 215 -2.69 7.74 -14.51
CA PRO A 215 -2.59 7.94 -13.05
C PRO A 215 -3.30 9.20 -12.56
N TYR A 216 -3.35 10.27 -13.35
CA TYR A 216 -4.04 11.49 -12.97
C TYR A 216 -5.57 11.33 -13.04
N ALA A 217 -6.06 10.59 -14.03
CA ALA A 217 -7.48 10.23 -14.11
C ALA A 217 -7.90 9.33 -12.96
N ALA A 218 -7.08 8.31 -12.63
CA ALA A 218 -7.28 7.45 -11.47
C ALA A 218 -7.34 8.24 -10.15
N LYS A 219 -6.41 9.19 -9.95
CA LYS A 219 -6.40 10.07 -8.78
C LYS A 219 -7.67 10.91 -8.67
N LEU A 220 -8.18 11.44 -9.80
CA LEU A 220 -9.45 12.18 -9.80
C LEU A 220 -10.63 11.29 -9.44
N ARG A 221 -10.69 10.04 -9.93
CA ARG A 221 -11.75 9.09 -9.57
C ARG A 221 -11.73 8.77 -8.08
N ILE A 222 -10.56 8.53 -7.50
CA ILE A 222 -10.43 8.27 -6.05
C ILE A 222 -10.93 9.45 -5.22
N LYS A 223 -10.65 10.69 -5.65
CA LYS A 223 -11.14 11.89 -4.96
C LYS A 223 -12.65 12.11 -5.06
N GLY A 224 -13.30 11.47 -6.02
CA GLY A 224 -14.75 11.55 -6.23
C GLY A 224 -15.55 10.44 -5.55
N LEU A 225 -14.86 9.52 -4.83
CA LEU A 225 -15.49 8.46 -4.02
C LEU A 225 -15.83 8.98 -2.64
#